data_81c0c3fd5c619fafca957f77925c72bb
#
_entry.id   81c0c3fd5c619fafca957f77925c72bb
#
_cell.length_a   1.000
_cell.length_b   1.000
_cell.length_c   1.000
_cell.angle_alpha   90.00
_cell.angle_beta   90.00
_cell.angle_gamma   90.00
#
_symmetry.space_group_name_H-M   'P 1'
#
loop_
_entity.id
_entity.type
_entity.pdbx_description
1 polymer ?
#
loop_
_entity_poly.entity_id
_entity_poly.type
_entity_poly.pdbx_seq_one_letter_code
_entity_poly.pdbx_strand_id
1 'polypeptide(L)'
;MQKFAPSVLVLALGAALAGCQDQGPQKDHVKINKNPYPSTYSVSDNSSTLITNATVLTGTGEKLEQADVFIVDGKIAQVGKDLSVSADNTIDAQGKWVTPGIIDVHSHLGAYPSPSVESHQDGNEMTSPNTAEVWVEHSVWPQDPGFNRAREGGITTLQILPGSANLFGGRGVTLKNVPAHTMQGMKFPNAPYGLKMACGENPKRVYGSHKIAPQTRMGNMAGYRQAWIEATEYKSAWEQYDAAHAAGLNPDAPKRDIKYDTLRGVLDGEVMIHNHCYKAEEMAMMIDLAKEFNYHAGTFHHGIEAYKIADMLAENGSCAALWPDWWGFKMEAYDMVQENVAIVDAVKNSCAVVHSDSDITIQRLNHEASKVMHTVNQNGFAIKEQDAIKWITYNAAKSLGVENETGSLSKGKQADVVIWDKNPFSVYSKAETVYVDGAKVYDRNDEKYQAVSDFMLGQR
;
A
#
# COMPACT_ATOMS: atom_id res chain seq x y z
N MET A 1 78.95 26.31 51.46
CA MET A 1 77.96 27.32 51.91
C MET A 1 76.57 26.83 51.61
N GLN A 2 75.88 26.38 52.65
CA GLN A 2 74.53 25.92 52.63
C GLN A 2 73.58 27.10 52.48
N LYS A 3 72.50 26.91 51.65
CA LYS A 3 71.30 27.71 51.76
C LYS A 3 70.11 26.84 51.75
N PHE A 4 69.39 26.77 52.85
CA PHE A 4 68.10 26.20 53.07
C PHE A 4 67.01 26.92 52.26
N ALA A 5 66.08 26.16 51.69
CA ALA A 5 64.80 26.67 51.18
C ALA A 5 63.67 26.05 51.96
N PRO A 6 62.67 26.74 52.44
CA PRO A 6 61.55 26.18 53.20
C PRO A 6 60.45 25.65 52.26
N SER A 7 59.99 24.44 52.61
CA SER A 7 58.83 23.84 51.99
C SER A 7 57.55 24.52 52.45
N VAL A 8 56.77 25.06 51.50
CA VAL A 8 55.41 25.52 51.75
C VAL A 8 54.44 24.41 51.40
N LEU A 9 53.78 23.87 52.39
CA LEU A 9 52.70 22.89 52.29
C LEU A 9 51.41 23.64 52.00
N VAL A 10 50.89 23.59 50.74
CA VAL A 10 49.57 24.12 50.37
C VAL A 10 48.54 22.98 50.53
N LEU A 11 47.75 23.08 51.59
CA LEU A 11 46.54 22.25 51.74
C LEU A 11 45.47 22.83 50.79
N ALA A 12 45.18 22.11 49.69
CA ALA A 12 44.02 22.39 48.83
C ALA A 12 42.79 21.69 49.44
N LEU A 13 41.96 22.43 50.17
CA LEU A 13 40.59 22.03 50.49
C LEU A 13 39.76 22.07 49.18
N GLY A 14 39.61 20.92 48.53
CA GLY A 14 38.64 20.75 47.47
C GLY A 14 37.23 20.62 48.07
N ALA A 15 36.49 21.71 48.15
CA ALA A 15 35.06 21.65 48.43
C ALA A 15 34.36 21.06 47.21
N ALA A 16 33.99 19.80 47.31
CA ALA A 16 33.05 19.16 46.37
C ALA A 16 31.66 19.79 46.62
N LEU A 17 31.35 20.79 45.86
CA LEU A 17 29.95 21.26 45.69
C LEU A 17 29.22 20.20 44.87
N ALA A 18 28.77 19.11 45.51
CA ALA A 18 27.70 18.29 45.01
C ALA A 18 26.42 19.12 45.06
N GLY A 19 26.16 19.90 44.01
CA GLY A 19 24.89 20.54 43.80
C GLY A 19 23.86 19.41 43.62
N CYS A 20 23.08 19.08 44.65
CA CYS A 20 21.81 18.43 44.49
C CYS A 20 20.94 19.41 43.67
N GLN A 21 20.96 19.27 42.35
CA GLN A 21 19.87 19.78 41.53
C GLN A 21 18.64 19.00 42.00
N ASP A 22 17.74 19.72 42.67
CA ASP A 22 16.40 19.25 42.99
C ASP A 22 15.73 18.99 41.63
N GLN A 23 15.92 17.79 41.08
CA GLN A 23 15.18 17.33 39.90
C GLN A 23 13.75 17.18 40.40
N GLY A 24 12.90 18.11 40.01
CA GLY A 24 11.46 18.02 40.26
C GLY A 24 10.92 16.63 39.91
N PRO A 25 9.67 16.29 40.23
CA PRO A 25 9.14 14.94 40.04
C PRO A 25 9.41 14.50 38.61
N GLN A 26 9.96 13.29 38.45
CA GLN A 26 10.29 12.73 37.15
C GLN A 26 9.04 12.65 36.30
N LYS A 27 9.07 13.24 35.12
CA LYS A 27 7.96 13.24 34.16
C LYS A 27 7.86 11.88 33.50
N ASP A 28 6.65 11.43 33.27
CA ASP A 28 6.43 10.23 32.48
C ASP A 28 6.92 10.37 31.05
N HIS A 29 7.51 9.28 30.51
CA HIS A 29 7.93 9.24 29.11
C HIS A 29 6.72 9.26 28.19
N VAL A 30 6.54 10.33 27.44
CA VAL A 30 5.48 10.47 26.45
C VAL A 30 5.83 9.65 25.22
N LYS A 31 5.00 8.64 24.92
CA LYS A 31 5.14 7.82 23.69
C LYS A 31 3.98 8.09 22.75
N ILE A 32 4.30 8.33 21.48
CA ILE A 32 3.28 8.46 20.43
C ILE A 32 2.79 7.08 20.04
N ASN A 33 1.47 6.83 20.17
CA ASN A 33 0.86 5.63 19.63
C ASN A 33 0.79 5.73 18.09
N LYS A 34 1.58 4.93 17.39
CA LYS A 34 1.67 4.94 15.92
C LYS A 34 0.52 4.21 15.23
N ASN A 35 -0.22 3.36 15.95
CA ASN A 35 -1.41 2.65 15.46
C ASN A 35 -2.57 2.79 16.47
N PRO A 36 -3.20 3.98 16.54
CA PRO A 36 -4.29 4.22 17.49
C PRO A 36 -5.61 3.50 17.12
N TYR A 37 -5.72 3.04 15.86
CA TYR A 37 -6.88 2.33 15.31
C TYR A 37 -6.47 0.96 14.77
N PRO A 38 -6.13 -0.01 15.66
CA PRO A 38 -5.66 -1.31 15.23
C PRO A 38 -6.73 -2.09 14.46
N SER A 39 -6.30 -3.01 13.61
CA SER A 39 -7.18 -3.96 12.96
C SER A 39 -7.94 -4.80 13.99
N THR A 40 -9.23 -5.00 13.74
CA THR A 40 -10.08 -5.99 14.44
C THR A 40 -10.47 -7.14 13.49
N TYR A 41 -9.84 -7.20 12.33
CA TYR A 41 -10.02 -8.29 11.38
C TYR A 41 -9.68 -9.63 12.00
N SER A 42 -10.53 -10.61 11.79
CA SER A 42 -10.31 -11.99 12.20
C SER A 42 -10.88 -12.94 11.15
N VAL A 43 -10.21 -14.06 10.96
CA VAL A 43 -10.71 -15.13 10.07
C VAL A 43 -11.88 -15.84 10.74
N SER A 44 -12.97 -16.01 10.00
CA SER A 44 -14.20 -16.61 10.54
C SER A 44 -14.31 -18.12 10.35
N ASP A 45 -13.51 -18.73 9.47
CA ASP A 45 -13.52 -20.15 9.15
C ASP A 45 -12.08 -20.66 8.97
N ASN A 46 -11.73 -21.70 9.71
CA ASN A 46 -10.41 -22.34 9.70
C ASN A 46 -10.43 -23.75 9.12
N SER A 47 -11.50 -24.17 8.42
CA SER A 47 -11.57 -25.49 7.81
C SER A 47 -10.50 -25.64 6.72
N SER A 48 -9.83 -26.78 6.72
CA SER A 48 -8.83 -27.09 5.70
C SER A 48 -9.50 -27.36 4.35
N THR A 49 -8.86 -26.91 3.26
CA THR A 49 -9.38 -27.09 1.89
C THR A 49 -8.27 -27.60 0.97
N LEU A 50 -8.58 -28.67 0.26
CA LEU A 50 -7.76 -29.23 -0.82
C LEU A 50 -8.45 -28.93 -2.15
N ILE A 51 -7.81 -28.12 -3.01
CA ILE A 51 -8.24 -27.85 -4.38
C ILE A 51 -7.39 -28.74 -5.28
N THR A 52 -8.01 -29.60 -6.10
CA THR A 52 -7.30 -30.59 -6.91
C THR A 52 -7.45 -30.35 -8.41
N ASN A 53 -6.50 -30.87 -9.19
CA ASN A 53 -6.56 -30.95 -10.66
C ASN A 53 -6.63 -29.60 -11.40
N ALA A 54 -6.21 -28.50 -10.78
CA ALA A 54 -6.29 -27.16 -11.36
C ALA A 54 -5.12 -26.84 -12.31
N THR A 55 -5.32 -25.88 -13.20
CA THR A 55 -4.21 -25.09 -13.75
C THR A 55 -3.89 -23.98 -12.75
N VAL A 56 -2.70 -23.99 -12.16
CA VAL A 56 -2.31 -23.08 -11.09
C VAL A 56 -1.29 -22.05 -11.58
N LEU A 57 -1.59 -20.77 -11.41
CA LEU A 57 -0.61 -19.68 -11.52
C LEU A 57 -0.16 -19.31 -10.11
N THR A 58 1.13 -19.50 -9.79
CA THR A 58 1.61 -19.36 -8.42
C THR A 58 1.77 -17.91 -7.95
N GLY A 59 1.77 -16.95 -8.86
CA GLY A 59 2.12 -15.55 -8.58
C GLY A 59 3.62 -15.29 -8.48
N THR A 60 4.46 -16.32 -8.61
CA THR A 60 5.93 -16.23 -8.60
C THR A 60 6.58 -16.53 -9.96
N GLY A 61 5.79 -16.60 -11.03
CA GLY A 61 6.26 -16.85 -12.40
C GLY A 61 6.14 -18.31 -12.84
N GLU A 62 5.45 -19.18 -12.08
CA GLU A 62 5.22 -20.55 -12.43
C GLU A 62 3.76 -20.80 -12.84
N LYS A 63 3.58 -21.68 -13.84
CA LYS A 63 2.30 -22.26 -14.24
C LYS A 63 2.38 -23.78 -14.09
N LEU A 64 1.51 -24.33 -13.27
CA LEU A 64 1.44 -25.77 -13.00
C LEU A 64 0.12 -26.32 -13.57
N GLU A 65 0.25 -27.36 -14.40
CA GLU A 65 -0.94 -28.07 -14.94
C GLU A 65 -1.26 -29.28 -14.09
N GLN A 66 -2.57 -29.54 -13.87
CA GLN A 66 -3.06 -30.64 -13.05
C GLN A 66 -2.41 -30.64 -11.67
N ALA A 67 -2.45 -29.50 -11.01
CA ALA A 67 -1.85 -29.30 -9.71
C ALA A 67 -2.90 -29.07 -8.63
N ASP A 68 -2.49 -29.31 -7.40
CA ASP A 68 -3.31 -29.19 -6.21
C ASP A 68 -2.80 -28.00 -5.35
N VAL A 69 -3.73 -27.39 -4.64
CA VAL A 69 -3.43 -26.35 -3.64
C VAL A 69 -4.07 -26.79 -2.32
N PHE A 70 -3.24 -26.94 -1.30
CA PHE A 70 -3.69 -27.29 0.05
C PHE A 70 -3.63 -26.09 0.98
N ILE A 71 -4.76 -25.78 1.59
CA ILE A 71 -4.98 -24.67 2.52
C ILE A 71 -5.28 -25.26 3.89
N VAL A 72 -4.57 -24.79 4.92
CA VAL A 72 -4.83 -25.13 6.32
C VAL A 72 -4.47 -23.96 7.22
N ASP A 73 -5.23 -23.75 8.28
CA ASP A 73 -5.05 -22.65 9.25
C ASP A 73 -4.93 -21.27 8.57
N GLY A 74 -5.72 -21.03 7.53
CA GLY A 74 -5.73 -19.78 6.78
C GLY A 74 -4.52 -19.55 5.89
N LYS A 75 -3.66 -20.56 5.68
CA LYS A 75 -2.39 -20.44 4.95
C LYS A 75 -2.25 -21.46 3.84
N ILE A 76 -1.45 -21.10 2.84
CA ILE A 76 -0.99 -22.05 1.81
C ILE A 76 -0.02 -23.03 2.49
N ALA A 77 -0.42 -24.26 2.64
CA ALA A 77 0.39 -25.33 3.22
C ALA A 77 1.28 -26.00 2.16
N GLN A 78 0.69 -26.28 0.99
CA GLN A 78 1.40 -26.97 -0.09
C GLN A 78 0.74 -26.67 -1.46
N VAL A 79 1.57 -26.58 -2.50
CA VAL A 79 1.16 -26.53 -3.89
C VAL A 79 2.00 -27.56 -4.63
N GLY A 80 1.37 -28.42 -5.46
CA GLY A 80 2.07 -29.47 -6.18
C GLY A 80 1.11 -30.40 -6.88
N LYS A 81 1.62 -31.50 -7.43
CA LYS A 81 0.79 -32.54 -8.06
C LYS A 81 0.53 -33.68 -7.11
N ASP A 82 -0.64 -34.30 -7.24
CA ASP A 82 -1.01 -35.54 -6.55
C ASP A 82 -0.78 -35.48 -5.03
N LEU A 83 -1.23 -34.39 -4.38
CA LEU A 83 -1.05 -34.21 -2.95
C LEU A 83 -1.83 -35.25 -2.16
N SER A 84 -1.11 -36.06 -1.39
CA SER A 84 -1.71 -37.08 -0.51
C SER A 84 -1.92 -36.50 0.91
N VAL A 85 -2.94 -35.66 1.06
CA VAL A 85 -3.31 -34.99 2.32
C VAL A 85 -4.79 -35.19 2.62
N SER A 86 -5.18 -35.14 3.89
CA SER A 86 -6.58 -35.09 4.32
C SER A 86 -7.00 -33.64 4.53
N ALA A 87 -8.18 -33.28 4.06
CA ALA A 87 -8.77 -31.95 4.23
C ALA A 87 -10.24 -32.08 4.62
N ASP A 88 -10.79 -31.08 5.31
CA ASP A 88 -12.21 -31.00 5.66
C ASP A 88 -13.06 -30.82 4.40
N ASN A 89 -12.54 -30.04 3.44
CA ASN A 89 -13.18 -29.78 2.15
C ASN A 89 -12.24 -30.19 1.01
N THR A 90 -12.79 -30.87 0.01
CA THR A 90 -12.08 -31.19 -1.24
C THR A 90 -12.86 -30.65 -2.41
N ILE A 91 -12.20 -29.91 -3.30
CA ILE A 91 -12.78 -29.31 -4.49
C ILE A 91 -12.04 -29.81 -5.70
N ASP A 92 -12.74 -30.53 -6.60
CA ASP A 92 -12.19 -30.87 -7.90
C ASP A 92 -12.29 -29.64 -8.83
N ALA A 93 -11.14 -29.09 -9.18
CA ALA A 93 -11.00 -27.95 -10.06
C ALA A 93 -10.54 -28.34 -11.48
N GLN A 94 -10.85 -29.56 -11.94
CA GLN A 94 -10.52 -30.00 -13.29
C GLN A 94 -11.10 -29.05 -14.34
N GLY A 95 -10.22 -28.57 -15.23
CA GLY A 95 -10.54 -27.57 -16.25
C GLY A 95 -10.67 -26.13 -15.75
N LYS A 96 -10.49 -25.90 -14.43
CA LYS A 96 -10.49 -24.57 -13.81
C LYS A 96 -9.07 -24.06 -13.56
N TRP A 97 -8.97 -22.80 -13.25
CA TRP A 97 -7.71 -22.15 -12.93
C TRP A 97 -7.70 -21.66 -11.48
N VAL A 98 -6.53 -21.70 -10.85
CA VAL A 98 -6.33 -21.19 -9.50
C VAL A 98 -5.21 -20.17 -9.51
N THR A 99 -5.45 -19.02 -8.88
CA THR A 99 -4.48 -17.93 -8.75
C THR A 99 -4.42 -17.46 -7.31
N PRO A 100 -3.36 -16.72 -6.92
CA PRO A 100 -3.44 -15.85 -5.74
C PRO A 100 -4.61 -14.89 -5.88
N GLY A 101 -5.11 -14.39 -4.75
CA GLY A 101 -6.06 -13.29 -4.74
C GLY A 101 -5.50 -12.07 -5.46
N ILE A 102 -6.35 -11.39 -6.23
CA ILE A 102 -5.97 -10.15 -6.91
C ILE A 102 -5.85 -9.02 -5.90
N ILE A 103 -4.84 -8.17 -6.07
CA ILE A 103 -4.56 -7.02 -5.22
C ILE A 103 -4.62 -5.75 -6.05
N ASP A 104 -5.45 -4.79 -5.63
CA ASP A 104 -5.48 -3.46 -6.22
C ASP A 104 -4.76 -2.44 -5.33
N VAL A 105 -3.71 -1.83 -5.84
CA VAL A 105 -2.88 -0.87 -5.10
C VAL A 105 -3.42 0.56 -5.14
N HIS A 106 -4.50 0.81 -5.87
CA HIS A 106 -5.09 2.14 -5.99
C HIS A 106 -6.60 2.08 -6.13
N SER A 107 -7.27 2.22 -5.02
CA SER A 107 -8.73 2.28 -4.96
C SER A 107 -9.19 3.46 -4.12
N HIS A 108 -10.42 3.89 -4.36
CA HIS A 108 -11.13 4.91 -3.59
C HIS A 108 -12.46 4.36 -3.05
N LEU A 109 -12.67 3.04 -3.10
CA LEU A 109 -13.90 2.42 -2.58
C LEU A 109 -14.14 2.80 -1.13
N GLY A 110 -15.37 3.06 -0.79
CA GLY A 110 -15.77 3.52 0.53
C GLY A 110 -15.49 4.99 0.82
N ALA A 111 -14.50 5.63 0.16
CA ALA A 111 -14.23 7.07 0.27
C ALA A 111 -14.95 7.89 -0.85
N TYR A 112 -15.21 7.25 -1.99
CA TYR A 112 -16.13 7.70 -3.03
C TYR A 112 -17.11 6.56 -3.36
N PRO A 113 -18.01 6.21 -2.42
CA PRO A 113 -18.86 5.05 -2.58
C PRO A 113 -20.00 5.26 -3.59
N SER A 114 -20.62 4.16 -3.98
CA SER A 114 -21.85 4.16 -4.78
C SER A 114 -23.09 4.20 -3.88
N PRO A 115 -24.13 5.00 -4.22
CA PRO A 115 -24.16 5.98 -5.31
C PRO A 115 -23.31 7.20 -5.01
N SER A 116 -22.72 7.80 -6.05
CA SER A 116 -21.91 9.01 -5.94
C SER A 116 -22.82 10.23 -5.67
N VAL A 117 -22.95 10.59 -4.40
CA VAL A 117 -23.69 11.77 -3.92
C VAL A 117 -22.75 12.66 -3.11
N GLU A 118 -23.09 13.96 -2.98
CA GLU A 118 -22.21 14.94 -2.33
C GLU A 118 -21.82 14.55 -0.91
N SER A 119 -22.75 13.99 -0.12
CA SER A 119 -22.48 13.52 1.24
C SER A 119 -21.52 12.34 1.35
N HIS A 120 -21.13 11.73 0.23
CA HIS A 120 -20.19 10.62 0.15
C HIS A 120 -18.87 10.99 -0.55
N GLN A 121 -18.59 12.28 -0.74
CA GLN A 121 -17.38 12.75 -1.43
C GLN A 121 -16.25 13.03 -0.43
N ASP A 122 -15.77 11.98 0.25
CA ASP A 122 -14.82 12.06 1.37
C ASP A 122 -13.38 11.71 0.99
N GLY A 123 -13.06 11.68 -0.29
CA GLY A 123 -11.74 11.21 -0.75
C GLY A 123 -10.64 12.27 -0.78
N ASN A 124 -10.93 13.58 -0.67
CA ASN A 124 -9.91 14.63 -0.64
C ASN A 124 -10.24 15.71 0.39
N GLU A 125 -9.34 15.93 1.34
CA GLU A 125 -9.33 17.09 2.21
C GLU A 125 -8.55 18.24 1.53
N MET A 126 -9.24 19.13 0.81
CA MET A 126 -8.61 20.16 -0.03
C MET A 126 -8.42 21.51 0.67
N THR A 127 -8.33 21.53 1.99
CA THR A 127 -8.21 22.76 2.79
C THR A 127 -6.79 23.32 2.84
N SER A 128 -5.77 22.49 2.55
CA SER A 128 -4.35 22.85 2.51
C SER A 128 -3.60 21.97 1.52
N PRO A 129 -2.51 22.45 0.90
CA PRO A 129 -1.64 21.63 0.05
C PRO A 129 -0.97 20.46 0.80
N ASN A 130 -0.82 20.57 2.10
CA ASN A 130 -0.32 19.52 2.97
C ASN A 130 -1.36 19.18 4.04
N THR A 131 -2.05 18.07 3.84
CA THR A 131 -3.03 17.49 4.77
C THR A 131 -2.58 16.08 5.20
N ALA A 132 -1.28 15.90 5.48
CA ALA A 132 -0.73 14.61 5.93
C ALA A 132 -1.33 14.12 7.26
N GLU A 133 -2.03 14.98 8.00
CA GLU A 133 -2.78 14.66 9.23
C GLU A 133 -4.03 13.84 9.02
N VAL A 134 -4.66 13.86 7.82
CA VAL A 134 -5.88 13.10 7.58
C VAL A 134 -5.57 11.65 7.20
N TRP A 135 -6.45 10.73 7.61
CA TRP A 135 -6.32 9.32 7.35
C TRP A 135 -7.60 8.83 6.67
N VAL A 136 -7.48 8.31 5.44
CA VAL A 136 -8.64 7.88 4.66
C VAL A 136 -9.43 6.75 5.32
N GLU A 137 -8.81 5.99 6.23
CA GLU A 137 -9.50 4.95 7.00
C GLU A 137 -10.73 5.47 7.79
N HIS A 138 -10.76 6.79 8.10
CA HIS A 138 -11.90 7.42 8.76
C HIS A 138 -13.04 7.77 7.80
N SER A 139 -12.79 7.75 6.49
CA SER A 139 -13.78 8.02 5.44
C SER A 139 -14.33 6.76 4.78
N VAL A 140 -13.73 5.58 5.05
CA VAL A 140 -14.16 4.33 4.41
C VAL A 140 -15.52 3.90 4.93
N TRP A 141 -16.50 3.82 4.02
CA TRP A 141 -17.80 3.20 4.27
C TRP A 141 -17.78 1.71 3.86
N PRO A 142 -17.75 0.76 4.82
CA PRO A 142 -17.56 -0.66 4.54
C PRO A 142 -18.68 -1.32 3.73
N GLN A 143 -19.88 -0.72 3.72
CA GLN A 143 -21.05 -1.20 3.00
C GLN A 143 -21.14 -0.68 1.56
N ASP A 144 -20.12 0.02 1.05
CA ASP A 144 -20.06 0.39 -0.37
C ASP A 144 -20.20 -0.86 -1.24
N PRO A 145 -21.21 -0.93 -2.13
CA PRO A 145 -21.41 -2.07 -3.04
C PRO A 145 -20.19 -2.35 -3.93
N GLY A 146 -19.32 -1.37 -4.10
CA GLY A 146 -18.05 -1.53 -4.83
C GLY A 146 -17.17 -2.64 -4.26
N PHE A 147 -17.12 -2.80 -2.94
CA PHE A 147 -16.36 -3.88 -2.29
C PHE A 147 -16.89 -5.27 -2.69
N ASN A 148 -18.20 -5.45 -2.72
CA ASN A 148 -18.82 -6.71 -3.12
C ASN A 148 -18.46 -7.05 -4.57
N ARG A 149 -18.64 -6.08 -5.49
CA ARG A 149 -18.35 -6.25 -6.92
C ARG A 149 -16.87 -6.51 -7.18
N ALA A 150 -15.98 -5.85 -6.43
CA ALA A 150 -14.55 -6.11 -6.49
C ALA A 150 -14.22 -7.54 -6.03
N ARG A 151 -14.88 -8.04 -4.97
CA ARG A 151 -14.73 -9.41 -4.48
C ARG A 151 -15.20 -10.44 -5.50
N GLU A 152 -16.33 -10.21 -6.15
CA GLU A 152 -16.82 -11.00 -7.29
C GLU A 152 -15.82 -11.03 -8.45
N GLY A 153 -15.00 -10.00 -8.59
CA GLY A 153 -13.89 -9.90 -9.55
C GLY A 153 -12.59 -10.58 -9.08
N GLY A 154 -12.58 -11.20 -7.89
CA GLY A 154 -11.38 -11.87 -7.35
C GLY A 154 -10.44 -10.98 -6.54
N ILE A 155 -10.84 -9.74 -6.24
CA ILE A 155 -10.03 -8.83 -5.39
C ILE A 155 -10.13 -9.26 -3.94
N THR A 156 -9.01 -9.68 -3.36
CA THR A 156 -8.90 -10.10 -1.95
C THR A 156 -8.29 -9.05 -1.05
N THR A 157 -7.45 -8.18 -1.61
CA THR A 157 -6.76 -7.09 -0.91
C THR A 157 -6.79 -5.84 -1.77
N LEU A 158 -6.98 -4.68 -1.15
CA LEU A 158 -6.93 -3.41 -1.86
C LEU A 158 -6.42 -2.30 -0.94
N GLN A 159 -5.76 -1.30 -1.54
CA GLN A 159 -5.37 -0.09 -0.82
C GLN A 159 -6.34 1.04 -1.14
N ILE A 160 -6.94 1.60 -0.09
CA ILE A 160 -7.71 2.83 -0.20
C ILE A 160 -6.76 4.01 0.01
N LEU A 161 -6.73 4.90 -0.97
CA LEU A 161 -5.91 6.11 -0.95
C LEU A 161 -6.81 7.36 -0.96
N PRO A 162 -6.36 8.47 -0.35
CA PRO A 162 -6.92 9.78 -0.69
C PRO A 162 -6.75 10.07 -2.18
N GLY A 163 -7.59 10.94 -2.73
CA GLY A 163 -7.46 11.42 -4.10
C GLY A 163 -6.19 12.27 -4.31
N SER A 164 -5.96 12.72 -5.55
CA SER A 164 -4.69 13.34 -5.96
C SER A 164 -4.73 14.88 -5.96
N ALA A 165 -5.48 15.51 -5.06
CA ALA A 165 -5.63 16.97 -5.03
C ALA A 165 -4.43 17.70 -4.42
N ASN A 166 -3.78 17.11 -3.44
CA ASN A 166 -2.82 17.76 -2.54
C ASN A 166 -1.38 17.32 -2.83
N LEU A 167 -0.40 18.13 -2.45
CA LEU A 167 1.00 17.69 -2.40
C LEU A 167 1.16 16.48 -1.47
N PHE A 168 0.51 16.56 -0.28
CA PHE A 168 0.38 15.47 0.68
C PHE A 168 -1.10 15.32 1.01
N GLY A 169 -1.71 14.23 0.57
CA GLY A 169 -3.17 14.02 0.66
C GLY A 169 -3.62 13.27 1.90
N GLY A 170 -2.68 12.74 2.69
CA GLY A 170 -2.99 11.97 3.89
C GLY A 170 -2.69 10.48 3.79
N ARG A 171 -2.95 9.75 4.89
CA ARG A 171 -2.66 8.32 4.96
C ARG A 171 -3.66 7.49 4.19
N GLY A 172 -3.14 6.54 3.40
CA GLY A 172 -3.87 5.42 2.83
C GLY A 172 -3.90 4.22 3.76
N VAL A 173 -4.84 3.31 3.57
CA VAL A 173 -5.00 2.09 4.36
C VAL A 173 -5.15 0.87 3.45
N THR A 174 -4.49 -0.24 3.79
CA THR A 174 -4.65 -1.53 3.11
C THR A 174 -5.75 -2.34 3.80
N LEU A 175 -6.68 -2.88 3.02
CA LEU A 175 -7.83 -3.63 3.49
C LEU A 175 -7.82 -5.05 2.93
N LYS A 176 -8.31 -6.01 3.73
CA LYS A 176 -8.83 -7.30 3.28
C LYS A 176 -10.24 -7.08 2.74
N ASN A 177 -10.53 -7.57 1.55
CA ASN A 177 -11.85 -7.41 0.93
C ASN A 177 -12.85 -8.44 1.47
N VAL A 178 -13.24 -8.26 2.71
CA VAL A 178 -14.19 -9.13 3.42
C VAL A 178 -15.46 -8.35 3.79
N PRO A 179 -16.61 -9.00 3.93
CA PRO A 179 -17.80 -8.37 4.50
C PRO A 179 -17.52 -7.91 5.93
N ALA A 180 -17.76 -6.64 6.24
CA ALA A 180 -17.61 -6.11 7.59
C ALA A 180 -18.51 -4.89 7.82
N HIS A 181 -18.82 -4.61 9.09
CA HIS A 181 -19.61 -3.43 9.48
C HIS A 181 -18.72 -2.22 9.83
N THR A 182 -17.44 -2.43 10.01
CA THR A 182 -16.47 -1.38 10.36
C THR A 182 -15.22 -1.51 9.48
N MET A 183 -14.57 -0.37 9.21
CA MET A 183 -13.31 -0.36 8.46
C MET A 183 -12.23 -1.20 9.17
N GLN A 184 -12.15 -1.14 10.52
CA GLN A 184 -11.20 -1.95 11.30
C GLN A 184 -11.40 -3.46 11.09
N GLY A 185 -12.65 -3.90 10.86
CA GLY A 185 -12.96 -5.29 10.51
C GLY A 185 -12.47 -5.73 9.13
N MET A 186 -12.14 -4.76 8.25
CA MET A 186 -11.52 -5.00 6.94
C MET A 186 -10.01 -4.71 6.96
N LYS A 187 -9.50 -3.96 7.93
CA LYS A 187 -8.11 -3.48 7.94
C LYS A 187 -7.12 -4.63 7.95
N PHE A 188 -6.20 -4.64 6.98
CA PHE A 188 -5.17 -5.67 6.88
C PHE A 188 -4.26 -5.61 8.11
N PRO A 189 -4.13 -6.70 8.90
CA PRO A 189 -3.32 -6.69 10.12
C PRO A 189 -1.85 -6.37 9.82
N ASN A 190 -1.31 -5.38 10.54
CA ASN A 190 0.10 -4.97 10.46
C ASN A 190 0.58 -4.47 9.08
N ALA A 191 -0.29 -4.29 8.10
CA ALA A 191 0.10 -3.66 6.84
C ALA A 191 0.59 -2.23 7.10
N PRO A 192 1.68 -1.78 6.46
CA PRO A 192 2.11 -0.39 6.57
C PRO A 192 1.05 0.55 6.01
N TYR A 193 0.95 1.74 6.59
CA TYR A 193 0.16 2.81 5.98
C TYR A 193 0.84 3.33 4.72
N GLY A 194 0.06 3.80 3.76
CA GLY A 194 0.55 4.62 2.67
C GLY A 194 0.45 6.11 2.99
N LEU A 195 1.32 6.95 2.43
CA LEU A 195 1.11 8.39 2.33
C LEU A 195 0.82 8.73 0.87
N LYS A 196 -0.39 9.20 0.59
CA LYS A 196 -0.74 9.70 -0.73
C LYS A 196 -0.08 11.05 -0.96
N MET A 197 0.64 11.15 -2.08
CA MET A 197 1.19 12.39 -2.61
C MET A 197 0.71 12.59 -4.04
N ALA A 198 0.80 13.80 -4.56
CA ALA A 198 0.54 14.07 -5.97
C ALA A 198 1.48 15.14 -6.52
N CYS A 199 2.14 14.83 -7.65
CA CYS A 199 2.90 15.77 -8.46
C CYS A 199 2.04 16.32 -9.63
N GLY A 200 2.62 17.18 -10.45
CA GLY A 200 2.04 17.63 -11.69
C GLY A 200 0.94 18.67 -11.57
N GLU A 201 -0.02 18.56 -12.48
CA GLU A 201 -1.06 19.58 -12.64
C GLU A 201 -2.12 19.58 -11.55
N ASN A 202 -2.37 18.45 -10.90
CA ASN A 202 -3.48 18.35 -9.96
C ASN A 202 -3.35 19.32 -8.78
N PRO A 203 -2.27 19.34 -7.98
CA PRO A 203 -2.11 20.32 -6.92
C PRO A 203 -2.09 21.76 -7.43
N LYS A 204 -1.42 22.01 -8.57
CA LYS A 204 -1.38 23.33 -9.21
C LYS A 204 -2.78 23.86 -9.55
N ARG A 205 -3.62 22.98 -10.13
CA ARG A 205 -4.98 23.33 -10.53
C ARG A 205 -5.86 23.61 -9.31
N VAL A 206 -5.84 22.72 -8.33
CA VAL A 206 -6.66 22.82 -7.12
C VAL A 206 -6.33 24.10 -6.38
N TYR A 207 -5.08 24.31 -5.99
CA TYR A 207 -4.69 25.45 -5.16
C TYR A 207 -4.52 26.76 -5.95
N GLY A 208 -4.10 26.66 -7.22
CA GLY A 208 -4.03 27.80 -8.13
C GLY A 208 -5.40 28.42 -8.41
N SER A 209 -6.48 27.64 -8.45
CA SER A 209 -7.84 28.18 -8.58
C SER A 209 -8.25 29.04 -7.37
N HIS A 210 -7.70 28.77 -6.20
CA HIS A 210 -7.89 29.56 -4.97
C HIS A 210 -6.82 30.65 -4.79
N LYS A 211 -5.93 30.87 -5.77
CA LYS A 211 -4.84 31.86 -5.74
C LYS A 211 -3.84 31.65 -4.60
N ILE A 212 -3.66 30.43 -4.14
CA ILE A 212 -2.64 30.04 -3.16
C ILE A 212 -1.62 29.10 -3.79
N ALA A 213 -0.48 28.89 -3.14
CA ALA A 213 0.53 27.93 -3.58
C ALA A 213 0.04 26.48 -3.37
N PRO A 214 0.44 25.53 -4.25
CA PRO A 214 1.27 25.73 -5.44
C PRO A 214 0.46 26.17 -6.67
N GLN A 215 1.09 26.94 -7.57
CA GLN A 215 0.52 27.31 -8.87
C GLN A 215 1.39 26.84 -10.03
N THR A 216 2.58 26.37 -9.74
CA THR A 216 3.57 25.88 -10.71
C THR A 216 4.24 24.61 -10.22
N ARG A 217 4.93 23.87 -11.11
CA ARG A 217 5.80 22.74 -10.69
C ARG A 217 6.93 23.18 -9.76
N MET A 218 7.46 24.38 -9.94
CA MET A 218 8.42 24.99 -8.98
C MET A 218 7.80 25.14 -7.60
N GLY A 219 6.52 25.55 -7.54
CA GLY A 219 5.74 25.65 -6.31
C GLY A 219 5.48 24.30 -5.67
N ASN A 220 5.21 23.24 -6.48
CA ASN A 220 5.10 21.87 -5.96
C ASN A 220 6.39 21.48 -5.23
N MET A 221 7.53 21.60 -5.90
CA MET A 221 8.84 21.25 -5.30
C MET A 221 9.18 22.06 -4.05
N ALA A 222 8.89 23.36 -4.05
CA ALA A 222 9.07 24.20 -2.87
C ALA A 222 8.20 23.72 -1.70
N GLY A 223 6.94 23.37 -1.96
CA GLY A 223 6.03 22.86 -0.94
C GLY A 223 6.47 21.51 -0.36
N TYR A 224 6.92 20.57 -1.20
CA TYR A 224 7.47 19.30 -0.72
C TYR A 224 8.72 19.51 0.15
N ARG A 225 9.70 20.29 -0.32
CA ARG A 225 10.93 20.51 0.42
C ARG A 225 10.68 21.17 1.76
N GLN A 226 9.80 22.18 1.81
CA GLN A 226 9.45 22.85 3.07
C GLN A 226 8.85 21.86 4.07
N ALA A 227 7.91 21.02 3.64
CA ALA A 227 7.29 20.02 4.51
C ALA A 227 8.28 18.96 5.04
N TRP A 228 9.24 18.54 4.19
CA TRP A 228 10.27 17.60 4.63
C TRP A 228 11.31 18.22 5.56
N ILE A 229 11.66 19.51 5.40
CA ILE A 229 12.49 20.24 6.36
C ILE A 229 11.81 20.24 7.74
N GLU A 230 10.54 20.66 7.80
CA GLU A 230 9.77 20.71 9.04
C GLU A 230 9.58 19.30 9.67
N ALA A 231 9.36 18.28 8.87
CA ALA A 231 9.27 16.89 9.34
C ALA A 231 10.60 16.38 9.92
N THR A 232 11.73 16.77 9.31
CA THR A 232 13.07 16.41 9.81
C THR A 232 13.36 17.08 11.14
N GLU A 233 13.00 18.34 11.30
CA GLU A 233 13.12 19.09 12.57
C GLU A 233 12.25 18.43 13.65
N TYR A 234 11.00 18.09 13.32
CA TYR A 234 10.09 17.39 14.22
C TYR A 234 10.63 16.03 14.66
N LYS A 235 11.13 15.22 13.72
CA LYS A 235 11.76 13.93 14.00
C LYS A 235 12.94 14.11 14.96
N SER A 236 13.84 15.03 14.66
CA SER A 236 15.03 15.31 15.48
C SER A 236 14.67 15.74 16.91
N ALA A 237 13.63 16.57 17.08
CA ALA A 237 13.17 16.98 18.40
C ALA A 237 12.68 15.79 19.25
N TRP A 238 11.91 14.88 18.67
CA TRP A 238 11.45 13.67 19.35
C TRP A 238 12.59 12.70 19.65
N GLU A 239 13.55 12.51 18.75
CA GLU A 239 14.73 11.66 18.98
C GLU A 239 15.59 12.21 20.12
N GLN A 240 15.79 13.52 20.20
CA GLN A 240 16.50 14.19 21.30
C GLN A 240 15.76 14.03 22.63
N TYR A 241 14.41 14.15 22.64
CA TYR A 241 13.58 13.91 23.81
C TYR A 241 13.73 12.46 24.31
N ASP A 242 13.60 11.49 23.40
CA ASP A 242 13.70 10.05 23.72
C ASP A 242 15.10 9.71 24.27
N ALA A 243 16.17 10.25 23.67
CA ALA A 243 17.55 10.06 24.11
C ALA A 243 17.79 10.68 25.48
N ALA A 244 17.32 11.91 25.74
CA ALA A 244 17.45 12.59 27.01
C ALA A 244 16.70 11.86 28.13
N HIS A 245 15.48 11.39 27.86
CA HIS A 245 14.70 10.60 28.80
C HIS A 245 15.40 9.26 29.12
N ALA A 246 15.94 8.56 28.10
CA ALA A 246 16.69 7.32 28.27
C ALA A 246 17.99 7.52 29.09
N ALA A 247 18.58 8.73 29.04
CA ALA A 247 19.73 9.11 29.84
C ALA A 247 19.37 9.49 31.30
N GLY A 248 18.11 9.35 31.70
CA GLY A 248 17.62 9.68 33.06
C GLY A 248 17.44 11.21 33.29
N LEU A 249 17.47 12.00 32.22
CA LEU A 249 17.14 13.41 32.28
C LEU A 249 15.60 13.58 32.35
N ASN A 250 15.15 14.79 32.67
CA ASN A 250 13.73 15.11 32.84
C ASN A 250 13.27 16.17 31.81
N PRO A 251 13.38 15.88 30.47
CA PRO A 251 13.05 16.84 29.42
C PRO A 251 11.56 17.06 29.31
N ASP A 252 11.15 18.22 28.76
CA ASP A 252 9.80 18.44 28.28
C ASP A 252 9.60 17.73 26.95
N ALA A 253 8.46 17.05 26.78
CA ALA A 253 8.11 16.42 25.51
C ALA A 253 7.87 17.50 24.43
N PRO A 254 8.34 17.29 23.20
CA PRO A 254 8.00 18.16 22.07
C PRO A 254 6.49 18.28 21.88
N LYS A 255 6.02 19.40 21.36
CA LYS A 255 4.62 19.55 20.99
C LYS A 255 4.28 18.57 19.88
N ARG A 256 3.28 17.71 20.12
CA ARG A 256 2.82 16.77 19.13
C ARG A 256 2.06 17.47 18.00
N ASP A 257 2.33 17.06 16.75
CA ASP A 257 1.62 17.47 15.55
C ASP A 257 1.35 16.21 14.67
N ILE A 258 0.07 15.91 14.45
CA ILE A 258 -0.34 14.68 13.74
C ILE A 258 0.03 14.71 12.24
N LYS A 259 0.23 15.89 11.65
CA LYS A 259 0.75 16.06 10.30
C LYS A 259 2.19 15.53 10.23
N TYR A 260 3.02 15.98 11.16
CA TYR A 260 4.42 15.55 11.22
C TYR A 260 4.60 14.15 11.78
N ASP A 261 3.65 13.62 12.56
CA ASP A 261 3.63 12.19 12.92
C ASP A 261 3.59 11.31 11.65
N THR A 262 2.79 11.71 10.65
CA THR A 262 2.71 10.99 9.37
C THR A 262 4.02 11.12 8.57
N LEU A 263 4.54 12.34 8.41
CA LEU A 263 5.76 12.59 7.65
C LEU A 263 6.98 11.96 8.33
N ARG A 264 7.08 12.02 9.65
CA ARG A 264 8.09 11.30 10.44
C ARG A 264 8.02 9.79 10.17
N GLY A 265 6.81 9.21 10.12
CA GLY A 265 6.62 7.79 9.81
C GLY A 265 7.22 7.40 8.45
N VAL A 266 7.20 8.30 7.46
CA VAL A 266 7.91 8.08 6.18
C VAL A 266 9.42 8.13 6.36
N LEU A 267 9.94 9.13 7.08
CA LEU A 267 11.38 9.26 7.37
C LEU A 267 11.93 8.12 8.26
N ASP A 268 11.06 7.47 9.02
CA ASP A 268 11.38 6.27 9.81
C ASP A 268 11.21 4.96 9.01
N GLY A 269 10.70 5.01 7.76
CA GLY A 269 10.42 3.85 6.91
C GLY A 269 9.18 3.04 7.31
N GLU A 270 8.30 3.60 8.15
CA GLU A 270 7.08 2.94 8.65
C GLU A 270 5.84 3.22 7.80
N VAL A 271 5.87 4.32 7.03
CA VAL A 271 4.81 4.74 6.12
C VAL A 271 5.37 4.77 4.71
N MET A 272 4.70 4.11 3.77
CA MET A 272 5.15 3.99 2.38
C MET A 272 4.62 5.15 1.54
N ILE A 273 5.41 5.63 0.58
CA ILE A 273 4.97 6.67 -0.37
C ILE A 273 4.17 6.04 -1.50
N HIS A 274 3.00 6.62 -1.78
CA HIS A 274 2.15 6.36 -2.94
C HIS A 274 1.91 7.67 -3.69
N ASN A 275 2.70 7.90 -4.73
CA ASN A 275 2.76 9.19 -5.42
C ASN A 275 2.06 9.15 -6.78
N HIS A 276 0.97 9.90 -6.92
CA HIS A 276 0.36 10.19 -8.22
C HIS A 276 1.33 11.02 -9.06
N CYS A 277 1.83 10.50 -10.18
CA CYS A 277 2.76 11.20 -11.04
C CYS A 277 2.74 10.63 -12.47
N TYR A 278 2.54 11.45 -13.48
CA TYR A 278 2.45 11.00 -14.88
C TYR A 278 3.77 11.09 -15.64
N LYS A 279 4.49 12.21 -15.45
CA LYS A 279 5.62 12.61 -16.29
C LYS A 279 6.93 12.01 -15.78
N ALA A 280 7.78 11.58 -16.71
CA ALA A 280 9.07 10.97 -16.40
C ALA A 280 9.99 11.91 -15.59
N GLU A 281 10.09 13.18 -16.03
CA GLU A 281 10.90 14.18 -15.34
C GLU A 281 10.41 14.50 -13.92
N GLU A 282 9.10 14.43 -13.68
CA GLU A 282 8.55 14.67 -12.35
C GLU A 282 8.78 13.47 -11.42
N MET A 283 8.63 12.23 -11.93
CA MET A 283 8.99 11.03 -11.16
C MET A 283 10.48 11.04 -10.79
N ALA A 284 11.36 11.42 -11.73
CA ALA A 284 12.80 11.55 -11.46
C ALA A 284 13.08 12.60 -10.38
N MET A 285 12.44 13.77 -10.45
CA MET A 285 12.58 14.81 -9.41
C MET A 285 12.09 14.32 -8.04
N MET A 286 11.04 13.50 -7.97
CA MET A 286 10.55 12.93 -6.70
C MET A 286 11.51 11.88 -6.14
N ILE A 287 12.21 11.13 -6.99
CA ILE A 287 13.31 10.24 -6.56
C ILE A 287 14.48 11.05 -6.00
N ASP A 288 14.86 12.14 -6.64
CA ASP A 288 15.95 13.01 -6.14
C ASP A 288 15.55 13.70 -4.84
N LEU A 289 14.30 14.13 -4.70
CA LEU A 289 13.76 14.65 -3.44
C LEU A 289 13.82 13.59 -2.32
N ALA A 290 13.49 12.34 -2.62
CA ALA A 290 13.57 11.24 -1.67
C ALA A 290 15.02 11.00 -1.19
N LYS A 291 16.00 11.12 -2.09
CA LYS A 291 17.43 11.06 -1.74
C LYS A 291 17.86 12.24 -0.88
N GLU A 292 17.38 13.48 -1.16
CA GLU A 292 17.69 14.69 -0.38
C GLU A 292 17.28 14.53 1.09
N PHE A 293 16.13 13.90 1.36
CA PHE A 293 15.56 13.75 2.70
C PHE A 293 15.67 12.34 3.27
N ASN A 294 16.39 11.44 2.57
CA ASN A 294 16.66 10.07 2.99
C ASN A 294 15.40 9.24 3.31
N TYR A 295 14.43 9.26 2.38
CA TYR A 295 13.28 8.36 2.41
C TYR A 295 13.17 7.56 1.10
N HIS A 296 12.32 6.52 1.06
CA HIS A 296 12.08 5.73 -0.15
C HIS A 296 10.92 6.30 -0.96
N ALA A 297 11.11 6.52 -2.27
CA ALA A 297 10.10 7.11 -3.15
C ALA A 297 8.84 6.21 -3.36
N GLY A 298 8.91 4.93 -2.99
CA GLY A 298 7.78 4.02 -2.95
C GLY A 298 7.19 3.69 -4.32
N THR A 299 5.88 3.87 -4.47
CA THR A 299 5.14 3.54 -5.69
C THR A 299 4.69 4.81 -6.41
N PHE A 300 4.99 4.89 -7.71
CA PHE A 300 4.42 5.90 -8.60
C PHE A 300 3.15 5.37 -9.25
N HIS A 301 2.05 6.08 -9.06
CA HIS A 301 0.74 5.74 -9.61
C HIS A 301 0.47 6.49 -10.90
N HIS A 302 -0.17 5.79 -11.81
CA HIS A 302 -0.52 6.21 -13.17
C HIS A 302 0.66 6.24 -14.14
N GLY A 303 1.85 6.62 -13.70
CA GLY A 303 3.14 6.52 -14.38
C GLY A 303 3.11 6.50 -15.91
N ILE A 304 2.37 7.46 -16.54
CA ILE A 304 2.10 7.46 -18.00
C ILE A 304 3.41 7.34 -18.80
N GLU A 305 4.46 7.98 -18.32
CA GLU A 305 5.79 7.96 -18.95
C GLU A 305 6.81 7.11 -18.19
N ALA A 306 6.37 6.14 -17.37
CA ALA A 306 7.29 5.28 -16.62
C ALA A 306 8.25 4.49 -17.53
N TYR A 307 7.79 4.12 -18.73
CA TYR A 307 8.61 3.43 -19.73
C TYR A 307 9.88 4.21 -20.12
N LYS A 308 9.89 5.55 -20.00
CA LYS A 308 11.06 6.39 -20.33
C LYS A 308 12.17 6.31 -19.28
N ILE A 309 11.84 5.92 -18.04
CA ILE A 309 12.76 5.88 -16.90
C ILE A 309 12.66 4.56 -16.13
N ALA A 310 12.32 3.48 -16.82
CA ALA A 310 12.08 2.17 -16.21
C ALA A 310 13.31 1.63 -15.46
N ASP A 311 14.52 1.88 -15.96
CA ASP A 311 15.80 1.59 -15.32
C ASP A 311 15.98 2.38 -14.01
N MET A 312 15.72 3.68 -14.03
CA MET A 312 15.82 4.54 -12.84
C MET A 312 14.83 4.10 -11.74
N LEU A 313 13.60 3.73 -12.12
CA LEU A 313 12.61 3.20 -11.18
C LEU A 313 13.09 1.89 -10.53
N ALA A 314 13.64 0.98 -11.35
CA ALA A 314 14.17 -0.29 -10.86
C ALA A 314 15.40 -0.11 -9.97
N GLU A 315 16.32 0.80 -10.31
CA GLU A 315 17.51 1.14 -9.51
C GLU A 315 17.11 1.74 -8.14
N ASN A 316 16.06 2.55 -8.11
CA ASN A 316 15.52 3.11 -6.85
C ASN A 316 14.70 2.10 -6.06
N GLY A 317 14.33 0.95 -6.64
CA GLY A 317 13.43 -0.03 -6.04
C GLY A 317 11.96 0.42 -6.00
N SER A 318 11.60 1.44 -6.77
CA SER A 318 10.22 1.95 -6.86
C SER A 318 9.35 1.02 -7.69
N CYS A 319 8.09 0.85 -7.27
CA CYS A 319 7.07 0.25 -8.11
C CYS A 319 6.42 1.30 -9.02
N ALA A 320 5.97 0.87 -10.20
CA ALA A 320 5.15 1.65 -11.12
C ALA A 320 3.78 0.99 -11.23
N ALA A 321 2.76 1.64 -10.69
CA ALA A 321 1.37 1.22 -10.81
C ALA A 321 0.74 1.92 -12.02
N LEU A 322 0.40 1.16 -13.06
CA LEU A 322 0.15 1.63 -14.40
C LEU A 322 -1.25 1.24 -14.87
N TRP A 323 -1.81 2.04 -15.77
CA TRP A 323 -3.00 1.69 -16.54
C TRP A 323 -2.64 0.98 -17.85
N PRO A 324 -3.46 0.05 -18.34
CA PRO A 324 -3.23 -0.60 -19.63
C PRO A 324 -3.50 0.32 -20.83
N ASP A 325 -4.53 1.19 -20.74
CA ASP A 325 -5.05 1.93 -21.89
C ASP A 325 -5.73 3.27 -21.55
N TRP A 326 -5.48 3.82 -20.36
CA TRP A 326 -6.05 5.13 -19.98
C TRP A 326 -5.07 6.26 -20.22
N TRP A 327 -5.20 6.93 -21.37
CA TRP A 327 -4.41 8.12 -21.71
C TRP A 327 -5.22 9.11 -22.55
N GLY A 328 -4.63 10.27 -22.87
CA GLY A 328 -5.17 11.25 -23.79
C GLY A 328 -6.30 12.11 -23.24
N PHE A 329 -6.78 11.86 -22.02
CA PHE A 329 -7.85 12.63 -21.39
C PHE A 329 -7.39 14.00 -20.86
N LYS A 330 -6.07 14.22 -20.77
CA LYS A 330 -5.42 15.49 -20.44
C LYS A 330 -3.97 15.52 -20.94
N MET A 331 -3.36 16.71 -21.05
CA MET A 331 -2.00 16.83 -21.60
C MET A 331 -0.93 16.10 -20.80
N GLU A 332 -1.00 16.07 -19.49
CA GLU A 332 -0.05 15.28 -18.66
C GLU A 332 -0.13 13.79 -18.90
N ALA A 333 -1.28 13.28 -19.31
CA ALA A 333 -1.53 11.88 -19.60
C ALA A 333 -1.56 11.59 -21.11
N TYR A 334 -0.95 12.44 -21.95
CA TYR A 334 -1.05 12.32 -23.40
C TYR A 334 -0.06 11.30 -23.98
N ASP A 335 1.18 11.26 -23.49
CA ASP A 335 2.29 10.53 -24.09
C ASP A 335 2.49 9.15 -23.45
N MET A 336 1.46 8.33 -23.50
CA MET A 336 1.53 6.92 -23.07
C MET A 336 1.76 5.99 -24.27
N VAL A 337 2.44 4.88 -24.03
CA VAL A 337 2.49 3.73 -24.94
C VAL A 337 1.83 2.53 -24.29
N GLN A 338 1.16 1.68 -25.08
CA GLN A 338 0.45 0.51 -24.56
C GLN A 338 1.41 -0.55 -23.98
N GLU A 339 2.67 -0.51 -24.39
CA GLU A 339 3.75 -1.37 -23.91
C GLU A 339 4.33 -0.93 -22.56
N ASN A 340 3.86 0.17 -21.97
CA ASN A 340 4.43 0.78 -20.76
C ASN A 340 4.67 -0.24 -19.64
N VAL A 341 3.66 -1.06 -19.29
CA VAL A 341 3.78 -2.10 -18.25
C VAL A 341 4.87 -3.12 -18.60
N ALA A 342 4.90 -3.61 -19.85
CA ALA A 342 5.84 -4.62 -20.28
C ALA A 342 7.27 -4.07 -20.37
N ILE A 343 7.46 -2.81 -20.79
CA ILE A 343 8.77 -2.16 -20.82
C ILE A 343 9.32 -2.02 -19.39
N VAL A 344 8.50 -1.60 -18.45
CA VAL A 344 8.90 -1.53 -17.04
C VAL A 344 9.21 -2.92 -16.49
N ASP A 345 8.33 -3.92 -16.74
CA ASP A 345 8.52 -5.30 -16.24
C ASP A 345 9.76 -5.99 -16.83
N ALA A 346 10.19 -5.62 -18.04
CA ALA A 346 11.36 -6.18 -18.69
C ALA A 346 12.70 -5.76 -18.02
N VAL A 347 12.69 -4.71 -17.22
CA VAL A 347 13.89 -4.27 -16.49
C VAL A 347 14.11 -5.16 -15.27
N LYS A 348 15.34 -5.64 -15.11
CA LYS A 348 15.68 -6.49 -13.95
C LYS A 348 15.40 -5.79 -12.63
N ASN A 349 14.80 -6.50 -11.68
CA ASN A 349 14.40 -6.02 -10.35
C ASN A 349 13.30 -4.94 -10.36
N SER A 350 12.67 -4.69 -11.51
CA SER A 350 11.54 -3.78 -11.59
C SER A 350 10.33 -4.28 -10.80
N CYS A 351 9.35 -3.40 -10.65
CA CYS A 351 8.08 -3.69 -10.00
C CYS A 351 6.96 -3.01 -10.79
N ALA A 352 6.54 -3.65 -11.90
CA ALA A 352 5.39 -3.20 -12.67
C ALA A 352 4.11 -3.75 -12.05
N VAL A 353 3.11 -2.89 -11.87
CA VAL A 353 1.79 -3.22 -11.31
C VAL A 353 0.71 -2.68 -12.24
N VAL A 354 -0.36 -3.43 -12.44
CA VAL A 354 -1.59 -2.95 -13.07
C VAL A 354 -2.59 -2.62 -11.97
N HIS A 355 -3.16 -1.41 -12.01
CA HIS A 355 -4.10 -0.91 -11.00
C HIS A 355 -5.40 -0.40 -11.61
N SER A 356 -6.42 -0.16 -10.79
CA SER A 356 -7.73 0.28 -11.27
C SER A 356 -7.91 1.80 -11.25
N ASP A 357 -7.81 2.45 -10.11
CA ASP A 357 -8.24 3.85 -9.89
C ASP A 357 -9.72 4.10 -10.32
N SER A 358 -10.52 3.05 -10.26
CA SER A 358 -11.91 3.08 -10.74
C SER A 358 -12.73 2.00 -10.05
N ASP A 359 -13.94 2.37 -9.61
CA ASP A 359 -14.94 1.48 -9.04
C ASP A 359 -15.49 0.45 -10.05
N ILE A 360 -15.31 0.70 -11.35
CA ILE A 360 -15.71 -0.20 -12.44
C ILE A 360 -14.57 -1.13 -12.85
N THR A 361 -13.35 -0.61 -13.05
CA THR A 361 -12.24 -1.43 -13.55
C THR A 361 -11.69 -2.37 -12.48
N ILE A 362 -11.76 -2.01 -11.18
CA ILE A 362 -11.41 -2.90 -10.08
C ILE A 362 -12.18 -4.24 -10.14
N GLN A 363 -13.42 -4.23 -10.60
CA GLN A 363 -14.25 -5.44 -10.74
C GLN A 363 -13.70 -6.43 -11.78
N ARG A 364 -12.74 -6.03 -12.60
CA ARG A 364 -12.19 -6.77 -13.74
C ARG A 364 -10.70 -6.52 -13.93
N LEU A 365 -9.95 -6.39 -12.84
CA LEU A 365 -8.53 -6.08 -12.91
C LEU A 365 -7.71 -7.15 -13.65
N ASN A 366 -8.17 -8.40 -13.63
CA ASN A 366 -7.65 -9.47 -14.47
C ASN A 366 -7.77 -9.18 -15.99
N HIS A 367 -8.86 -8.50 -16.41
CA HIS A 367 -9.01 -8.06 -17.81
C HIS A 367 -8.08 -6.91 -18.14
N GLU A 368 -7.80 -6.03 -17.19
CA GLU A 368 -6.83 -4.94 -17.40
C GLU A 368 -5.42 -5.51 -17.64
N ALA A 369 -4.99 -6.47 -16.83
CA ALA A 369 -3.74 -7.19 -17.08
C ALA A 369 -3.76 -7.98 -18.41
N SER A 370 -4.90 -8.55 -18.78
CA SER A 370 -5.10 -9.26 -20.06
C SER A 370 -4.92 -8.32 -21.26
N LYS A 371 -5.46 -7.10 -21.20
CA LYS A 371 -5.27 -6.10 -22.27
C LYS A 371 -3.80 -5.85 -22.53
N VAL A 372 -3.01 -5.59 -21.47
CA VAL A 372 -1.56 -5.41 -21.59
C VAL A 372 -0.93 -6.62 -22.28
N MET A 373 -1.11 -7.82 -21.70
CA MET A 373 -0.49 -9.04 -22.21
C MET A 373 -0.79 -9.29 -23.69
N HIS A 374 -2.05 -9.13 -24.12
CA HIS A 374 -2.44 -9.35 -25.52
C HIS A 374 -1.85 -8.29 -26.45
N THR A 375 -1.94 -7.02 -26.09
CA THR A 375 -1.44 -5.92 -26.92
C THR A 375 0.07 -6.00 -27.12
N VAL A 376 0.83 -6.21 -26.04
CA VAL A 376 2.29 -6.28 -26.15
C VAL A 376 2.76 -7.50 -26.92
N ASN A 377 2.06 -8.63 -26.81
CA ASN A 377 2.38 -9.84 -27.58
C ASN A 377 2.14 -9.68 -29.09
N GLN A 378 1.15 -8.85 -29.48
CA GLN A 378 0.97 -8.46 -30.88
C GLN A 378 2.14 -7.61 -31.39
N ASN A 379 2.81 -6.88 -30.50
CA ASN A 379 3.95 -6.00 -30.78
C ASN A 379 5.31 -6.67 -30.58
N GLY A 380 5.36 -8.01 -30.46
CA GLY A 380 6.58 -8.81 -30.45
C GLY A 380 7.15 -9.14 -29.07
N PHE A 381 6.46 -8.79 -27.98
CA PHE A 381 6.78 -9.32 -26.66
C PHE A 381 6.31 -10.77 -26.55
N ALA A 382 6.78 -11.49 -25.54
CA ALA A 382 6.44 -12.90 -25.31
C ALA A 382 5.98 -13.15 -23.86
N ILE A 383 5.10 -12.27 -23.36
CA ILE A 383 4.57 -12.34 -22.01
C ILE A 383 3.59 -13.50 -21.90
N LYS A 384 3.73 -14.33 -20.88
CA LYS A 384 2.87 -15.47 -20.58
C LYS A 384 1.97 -15.15 -19.37
N GLU A 385 0.94 -15.99 -19.19
CA GLU A 385 -0.02 -15.82 -18.08
C GLU A 385 0.67 -15.80 -16.70
N GLN A 386 1.68 -16.66 -16.50
CA GLN A 386 2.44 -16.70 -15.24
C GLN A 386 3.29 -15.46 -14.97
N ASP A 387 3.60 -14.68 -16.01
CA ASP A 387 4.29 -13.40 -15.87
C ASP A 387 3.28 -12.28 -15.59
N ALA A 388 2.22 -12.21 -16.39
CA ALA A 388 1.19 -11.18 -16.27
C ALA A 388 0.44 -11.22 -14.92
N ILE A 389 0.24 -12.41 -14.35
CA ILE A 389 -0.46 -12.52 -13.04
C ILE A 389 0.31 -11.81 -11.92
N LYS A 390 1.63 -11.69 -12.00
CA LYS A 390 2.45 -10.97 -11.01
C LYS A 390 2.08 -9.50 -10.90
N TRP A 391 1.66 -8.87 -11.99
CA TRP A 391 1.32 -7.44 -12.03
C TRP A 391 0.14 -7.08 -11.14
N ILE A 392 -0.76 -8.03 -10.91
CA ILE A 392 -1.98 -7.86 -10.11
C ILE A 392 -2.00 -8.73 -8.83
N THR A 393 -0.86 -9.34 -8.48
CA THR A 393 -0.72 -10.19 -7.28
C THR A 393 0.58 -9.88 -6.55
N TYR A 394 1.69 -10.55 -6.84
CA TYR A 394 2.95 -10.43 -6.11
C TYR A 394 3.57 -9.02 -6.17
N ASN A 395 3.63 -8.41 -7.36
CA ASN A 395 4.16 -7.05 -7.50
C ASN A 395 3.26 -6.02 -6.79
N ALA A 396 1.95 -6.23 -6.86
CA ALA A 396 0.99 -5.42 -6.13
C ALA A 396 1.17 -5.56 -4.60
N ALA A 397 1.37 -6.79 -4.09
CA ALA A 397 1.69 -7.01 -2.68
C ALA A 397 2.99 -6.30 -2.26
N LYS A 398 4.04 -6.36 -3.11
CA LYS A 398 5.31 -5.66 -2.90
C LYS A 398 5.11 -4.14 -2.82
N SER A 399 4.28 -3.58 -3.70
CA SER A 399 3.94 -2.15 -3.68
C SER A 399 3.27 -1.70 -2.38
N LEU A 400 2.60 -2.62 -1.69
CA LEU A 400 1.92 -2.38 -0.41
C LEU A 400 2.75 -2.79 0.83
N GLY A 401 3.94 -3.40 0.63
CA GLY A 401 4.77 -3.92 1.72
C GLY A 401 4.18 -5.14 2.43
N VAL A 402 3.35 -5.93 1.73
CA VAL A 402 2.69 -7.14 2.26
C VAL A 402 3.06 -8.41 1.50
N GLU A 403 4.10 -8.36 0.66
CA GLU A 403 4.54 -9.48 -0.16
C GLU A 403 5.02 -10.69 0.64
N ASN A 404 5.38 -10.52 1.90
CA ASN A 404 5.72 -11.62 2.80
C ASN A 404 4.48 -12.34 3.33
N GLU A 405 3.33 -11.68 3.33
CA GLU A 405 2.07 -12.20 3.87
C GLU A 405 1.16 -12.78 2.77
N THR A 406 1.06 -12.13 1.59
CA THR A 406 0.12 -12.50 0.53
C THR A 406 0.71 -12.29 -0.88
N GLY A 407 -0.12 -12.33 -1.92
CA GLY A 407 0.24 -12.03 -3.32
C GLY A 407 0.87 -13.20 -4.07
N SER A 408 1.04 -14.37 -3.45
CA SER A 408 1.47 -15.61 -4.14
C SER A 408 1.01 -16.84 -3.39
N LEU A 409 0.97 -17.98 -4.07
CA LEU A 409 0.63 -19.29 -3.48
C LEU A 409 1.86 -19.97 -2.84
N SER A 410 2.83 -19.19 -2.38
CA SER A 410 4.00 -19.73 -1.70
C SER A 410 3.64 -20.28 -0.32
N LYS A 411 4.27 -21.40 0.07
CA LYS A 411 4.05 -22.03 1.38
C LYS A 411 4.22 -21.06 2.53
N GLY A 412 3.26 -21.06 3.44
CA GLY A 412 3.24 -20.23 4.66
C GLY A 412 2.58 -18.87 4.50
N LYS A 413 2.31 -18.43 3.28
CA LYS A 413 1.56 -17.19 3.03
C LYS A 413 0.07 -17.38 3.30
N GLN A 414 -0.61 -16.28 3.52
CA GLN A 414 -2.07 -16.21 3.66
C GLN A 414 -2.74 -16.82 2.43
N ALA A 415 -3.76 -17.63 2.67
CA ALA A 415 -4.49 -18.30 1.61
C ALA A 415 -5.55 -17.39 0.99
N ASP A 416 -5.09 -16.30 0.36
CA ASP A 416 -5.88 -15.48 -0.53
C ASP A 416 -5.85 -16.15 -1.90
N VAL A 417 -6.96 -16.80 -2.28
CA VAL A 417 -7.02 -17.71 -3.45
C VAL A 417 -8.28 -17.46 -4.24
N VAL A 418 -8.16 -17.45 -5.58
CA VAL A 418 -9.30 -17.38 -6.49
C VAL A 418 -9.34 -18.63 -7.37
N ILE A 419 -10.51 -19.28 -7.42
CA ILE A 419 -10.82 -20.32 -8.39
C ILE A 419 -11.60 -19.67 -9.54
N TRP A 420 -11.10 -19.81 -10.77
CA TRP A 420 -11.69 -19.27 -11.99
C TRP A 420 -12.31 -20.40 -12.83
N ASP A 421 -13.45 -20.13 -13.45
CA ASP A 421 -14.14 -21.10 -14.33
C ASP A 421 -13.32 -21.45 -15.60
N LYS A 422 -12.35 -20.61 -15.97
CA LYS A 422 -11.40 -20.78 -17.09
C LYS A 422 -10.19 -19.85 -16.92
N ASN A 423 -9.34 -19.74 -17.95
CA ASN A 423 -8.16 -18.85 -17.95
C ASN A 423 -8.54 -17.44 -17.46
N PRO A 424 -7.97 -16.92 -16.35
CA PRO A 424 -8.31 -15.62 -15.78
C PRO A 424 -8.10 -14.44 -16.75
N PHE A 425 -7.24 -14.61 -17.76
CA PHE A 425 -7.00 -13.59 -18.78
C PHE A 425 -7.98 -13.63 -19.96
N SER A 426 -8.96 -14.51 -19.93
CA SER A 426 -10.10 -14.49 -20.87
C SER A 426 -11.15 -13.48 -20.42
N VAL A 427 -11.66 -12.65 -21.34
CA VAL A 427 -12.78 -11.73 -21.08
C VAL A 427 -14.08 -12.44 -20.67
N TYR A 428 -14.18 -13.76 -20.91
CA TYR A 428 -15.30 -14.60 -20.49
C TYR A 428 -15.09 -15.26 -19.15
N SER A 429 -13.90 -15.14 -18.56
CA SER A 429 -13.57 -15.73 -17.27
C SER A 429 -14.31 -15.04 -16.14
N LYS A 430 -14.73 -15.82 -15.16
CA LYS A 430 -15.34 -15.32 -13.92
C LYS A 430 -14.72 -16.04 -12.73
N ALA A 431 -14.49 -15.31 -11.66
CA ALA A 431 -14.20 -15.95 -10.40
C ALA A 431 -15.41 -16.78 -9.97
N GLU A 432 -15.17 -18.03 -9.62
CA GLU A 432 -16.18 -18.96 -9.15
C GLU A 432 -16.21 -18.97 -7.62
N THR A 433 -15.03 -19.01 -7.01
CA THR A 433 -14.89 -18.98 -5.55
C THR A 433 -13.70 -18.09 -5.17
N VAL A 434 -13.87 -17.27 -4.14
CA VAL A 434 -12.81 -16.42 -3.59
C VAL A 434 -12.60 -16.74 -2.11
N TYR A 435 -11.36 -16.98 -1.75
CA TYR A 435 -10.90 -17.19 -0.38
C TYR A 435 -10.04 -16.02 0.09
N VAL A 436 -10.23 -15.60 1.33
CA VAL A 436 -9.35 -14.66 2.06
C VAL A 436 -8.93 -15.35 3.34
N ASP A 437 -7.62 -15.46 3.55
CA ASP A 437 -7.04 -16.22 4.68
C ASP A 437 -7.67 -17.61 4.86
N GLY A 438 -7.92 -18.31 3.75
CA GLY A 438 -8.52 -19.65 3.70
C GLY A 438 -10.03 -19.70 3.94
N ALA A 439 -10.64 -18.60 4.39
CA ALA A 439 -12.10 -18.52 4.53
C ALA A 439 -12.76 -18.18 3.18
N LYS A 440 -13.81 -18.89 2.83
CA LYS A 440 -14.62 -18.59 1.64
C LYS A 440 -15.40 -17.31 1.87
N VAL A 441 -15.14 -16.27 1.05
CA VAL A 441 -15.81 -14.96 1.12
C VAL A 441 -16.75 -14.70 -0.05
N TYR A 442 -16.62 -15.47 -1.11
CA TYR A 442 -17.52 -15.44 -2.27
C TYR A 442 -17.62 -16.83 -2.91
N ASP A 443 -18.81 -17.18 -3.33
CA ASP A 443 -19.08 -18.35 -4.16
C ASP A 443 -20.23 -18.00 -5.12
N ARG A 444 -19.93 -18.05 -6.41
CA ARG A 444 -20.88 -17.68 -7.46
C ARG A 444 -22.11 -18.60 -7.52
N ASN A 445 -21.97 -19.82 -7.03
CA ASN A 445 -23.00 -20.85 -7.09
C ASN A 445 -23.74 -21.04 -5.74
N ASP A 446 -23.39 -20.28 -4.71
CA ASP A 446 -24.01 -20.35 -3.38
C ASP A 446 -24.49 -18.96 -2.96
N GLU A 447 -25.82 -18.78 -2.89
CA GLU A 447 -26.46 -17.51 -2.53
C GLU A 447 -26.01 -16.96 -1.16
N LYS A 448 -25.59 -17.83 -0.25
CA LYS A 448 -25.08 -17.44 1.07
C LYS A 448 -23.86 -16.50 0.97
N TYR A 449 -23.06 -16.67 -0.08
CA TYR A 449 -21.82 -15.93 -0.30
C TYR A 449 -21.95 -14.83 -1.36
N GLN A 450 -23.13 -14.64 -1.92
CA GLN A 450 -23.39 -13.58 -2.88
C GLN A 450 -23.72 -12.27 -2.17
N ALA A 451 -23.37 -11.16 -2.83
CA ALA A 451 -23.68 -9.84 -2.33
C ALA A 451 -25.18 -9.60 -2.25
N VAL A 452 -25.59 -8.98 -1.16
CA VAL A 452 -26.93 -8.45 -1.00
C VAL A 452 -26.91 -6.93 -1.09
N SER A 453 -28.09 -6.33 -1.29
CA SER A 453 -28.24 -4.89 -1.23
C SER A 453 -27.77 -4.36 0.15
N ASP A 454 -27.08 -3.22 0.15
CA ASP A 454 -26.68 -2.52 1.37
C ASP A 454 -27.83 -2.30 2.33
N PHE A 455 -29.00 -1.97 1.82
CA PHE A 455 -30.21 -1.80 2.62
C PHE A 455 -30.65 -3.06 3.34
N MET A 456 -30.12 -4.23 2.99
CA MET A 456 -30.46 -5.53 3.56
C MET A 456 -29.37 -6.09 4.47
N LEU A 457 -28.17 -5.52 4.53
CA LEU A 457 -27.03 -6.08 5.26
C LEU A 457 -27.28 -6.27 6.77
N GLY A 458 -28.07 -5.43 7.38
CA GLY A 458 -28.43 -5.55 8.80
C GLY A 458 -29.60 -6.49 9.10
N GLN A 459 -30.15 -7.16 8.09
CA GLN A 459 -31.37 -7.96 8.17
C GLN A 459 -31.15 -9.47 7.97
N ARG A 460 -29.90 -9.90 7.87
CA ARG A 460 -29.53 -11.32 7.72
C ARG A 460 -29.10 -11.96 9.02
#